data_b5cbad5b3dbdd476e7f31833dcce0f2e
#
_entry.id   b5cbad5b3dbdd476e7f31833dcce0f2e
#
_cell.length_a   1.000
_cell.length_b   1.000
_cell.length_c   1.000
_cell.angle_alpha   90.00
_cell.angle_beta   90.00
_cell.angle_gamma   90.00
#
_symmetry.space_group_name_H-M   'P 1'
#
loop_
_entity.id
_entity.type
_entity.pdbx_description
1 polymer ?
#
loop_
_entity_poly.entity_id
_entity_poly.type
_entity_poly.pdbx_seq_one_letter_code
_entity_poly.pdbx_strand_id
1 'polypeptide(L)'
;MFDEARAKAIIEELLVSMGVDGQVEVGTFNDQVYFNISSRDHALLIGRGGESLRSLQYIVNLLLKHNIKDAPFVVVDVAGYKKERNDKIARFAEEAAAKAVNTAKEVRLKPMNSYERRIVHMRLAENPEVVTASEGDEPHRTIVVKKRP
;
A
#
# COMPACT_ATOMS: atom_id res chain seq x y z
N MET A 1 18.19 14.04 -14.93
CA MET A 1 17.80 12.63 -14.73
C MET A 1 18.00 12.28 -13.27
N PHE A 2 17.06 11.56 -12.68
CA PHE A 2 17.12 11.15 -11.28
C PHE A 2 18.23 10.11 -11.06
N ASP A 3 19.09 10.35 -10.09
CA ASP A 3 20.22 9.47 -9.76
C ASP A 3 19.73 8.32 -8.86
N GLU A 4 19.27 7.24 -9.51
CA GLU A 4 18.76 6.04 -8.84
C GLU A 4 19.84 5.33 -8.01
N ALA A 5 21.08 5.33 -8.47
CA ALA A 5 22.20 4.70 -7.76
C ALA A 5 22.48 5.41 -6.44
N ARG A 6 22.47 6.74 -6.46
CA ARG A 6 22.64 7.54 -5.25
C ARG A 6 21.44 7.37 -4.29
N ALA A 7 20.25 7.35 -4.84
CA ALA A 7 19.04 7.11 -4.03
C ALA A 7 19.09 5.74 -3.35
N LYS A 8 19.46 4.71 -4.07
CA LYS A 8 19.66 3.36 -3.53
C LYS A 8 20.67 3.38 -2.38
N ALA A 9 21.83 4.02 -2.59
CA ALA A 9 22.85 4.12 -1.55
C ALA A 9 22.35 4.83 -0.29
N ILE A 10 21.57 5.89 -0.43
CA ILE A 10 20.96 6.61 0.70
C ILE A 10 20.02 5.69 1.49
N ILE A 11 19.20 4.89 0.80
CA ILE A 11 18.28 3.96 1.44
C ILE A 11 19.05 2.86 2.16
N GLU A 12 20.07 2.30 1.54
CA GLU A 12 20.93 1.28 2.15
C GLU A 12 21.63 1.81 3.41
N GLU A 13 22.13 3.03 3.36
CA GLU A 13 22.75 3.70 4.51
C GLU A 13 21.74 3.92 5.64
N LEU A 14 20.51 4.30 5.32
CA LEU A 14 19.42 4.41 6.31
C LEU A 14 19.17 3.07 7.00
N LEU A 15 19.08 1.98 6.26
CA LEU A 15 18.87 0.64 6.82
C LEU A 15 20.00 0.23 7.76
N VAL A 16 21.25 0.49 7.37
CA VAL A 16 22.43 0.26 8.22
C VAL A 16 22.33 1.06 9.53
N SER A 17 21.95 2.34 9.43
CA SER A 17 21.79 3.22 10.60
C SER A 17 20.68 2.74 11.53
N MET A 18 19.66 2.09 10.99
CA MET A 18 18.58 1.48 11.77
C MET A 18 18.97 0.14 12.41
N GLY A 19 20.14 -0.40 12.07
CA GLY A 19 20.57 -1.72 12.52
C GLY A 19 19.83 -2.86 11.83
N VAL A 20 19.32 -2.62 10.64
CA VAL A 20 18.51 -3.58 9.88
C VAL A 20 19.31 -4.12 8.71
N ASP A 21 19.29 -5.44 8.53
CA ASP A 21 19.80 -6.09 7.33
C ASP A 21 18.83 -5.82 6.17
N GLY A 22 19.36 -5.44 5.01
CA GLY A 22 18.51 -5.20 3.85
C GLY A 22 19.28 -4.97 2.56
N GLN A 23 18.69 -5.47 1.48
CA GLN A 23 19.16 -5.23 0.12
C GLN A 23 18.06 -4.45 -0.62
N VAL A 24 18.48 -3.50 -1.44
CA VAL A 24 17.55 -2.60 -2.14
C VAL A 24 17.67 -2.84 -3.63
N GLU A 25 16.54 -3.10 -4.27
CA GLU A 25 16.41 -3.20 -5.72
C GLU A 25 15.56 -2.04 -6.24
N VAL A 26 16.01 -1.43 -7.34
CA VAL A 26 15.27 -0.35 -7.99
C VAL A 26 14.54 -0.88 -9.23
N GLY A 27 13.34 -0.40 -9.44
CA GLY A 27 12.55 -0.70 -10.63
C GLY A 27 11.67 0.49 -11.00
N THR A 28 11.10 0.44 -12.20
CA THR A 28 10.19 1.48 -12.69
C THR A 28 8.93 0.82 -13.22
N PHE A 29 7.78 1.37 -12.84
CA PHE A 29 6.48 0.93 -13.32
C PHE A 29 5.57 2.16 -13.51
N ASN A 30 4.99 2.32 -14.71
CA ASN A 30 4.16 3.48 -15.07
C ASN A 30 4.83 4.83 -14.70
N ASP A 31 6.07 4.99 -15.10
CA ASP A 31 6.92 6.17 -14.83
C ASP A 31 7.17 6.45 -13.34
N GLN A 32 6.74 5.54 -12.46
CA GLN A 32 6.98 5.61 -11.02
C GLN A 32 8.20 4.79 -10.66
N VAL A 33 9.13 5.38 -9.91
CA VAL A 33 10.31 4.68 -9.39
C VAL A 33 9.94 3.93 -8.11
N TYR A 34 10.33 2.67 -8.06
CA TYR A 34 10.10 1.78 -6.92
C TYR A 34 11.43 1.30 -6.35
N PHE A 35 11.54 1.30 -5.04
CA PHE A 35 12.62 0.65 -4.31
C PHE A 35 12.03 -0.49 -3.48
N ASN A 36 12.40 -1.73 -3.82
CA ASN A 36 11.98 -2.89 -3.05
C ASN A 36 13.11 -3.33 -2.12
N ILE A 37 12.78 -3.49 -0.86
CA ILE A 37 13.72 -3.90 0.19
C ILE A 37 13.50 -5.37 0.50
N SER A 38 14.57 -6.15 0.41
CA SER A 38 14.61 -7.54 0.86
C SER A 38 15.38 -7.60 2.18
N SER A 39 14.77 -8.14 3.23
CA SER A 39 15.35 -8.15 4.57
C SER A 39 14.84 -9.33 5.38
N ARG A 40 15.70 -9.85 6.27
CA ARG A 40 15.26 -10.78 7.32
C ARG A 40 14.33 -10.10 8.32
N ASP A 41 14.47 -8.79 8.48
CA ASP A 41 13.67 -7.95 9.36
C ASP A 41 12.40 -7.40 8.68
N HIS A 42 11.90 -8.09 7.64
CA HIS A 42 10.77 -7.60 6.85
C HIS A 42 9.53 -7.34 7.71
N ALA A 43 9.24 -8.18 8.68
CA ALA A 43 8.10 -7.99 9.58
C ALA A 43 8.20 -6.68 10.39
N LEU A 44 9.40 -6.35 10.87
CA LEU A 44 9.68 -5.11 11.58
C LEU A 44 9.54 -3.88 10.65
N LEU A 45 10.07 -3.99 9.43
CA LEU A 45 10.03 -2.90 8.44
C LEU A 45 8.63 -2.64 7.92
N ILE A 46 7.79 -3.65 7.84
CA ILE A 46 6.39 -3.51 7.42
C ILE A 46 5.55 -2.99 8.58
N GLY A 47 5.66 -3.60 9.74
CA GLY A 47 4.87 -3.27 10.91
C GLY A 47 3.41 -3.71 10.79
N ARG A 48 2.62 -3.41 11.80
CA ARG A 48 1.20 -3.74 11.84
C ARG A 48 0.44 -2.99 10.74
N GLY A 49 -0.21 -3.73 9.84
CA GLY A 49 -0.99 -3.13 8.75
C GLY A 49 -0.18 -2.25 7.79
N GLY A 50 1.16 -2.45 7.72
CA GLY A 50 2.04 -1.64 6.89
C GLY A 50 2.40 -0.28 7.47
N GLU A 51 2.15 -0.04 8.76
CA GLU A 51 2.36 1.25 9.41
C GLU A 51 3.83 1.68 9.41
N SER A 52 4.74 0.76 9.75
CA SER A 52 6.18 1.04 9.73
C SER A 52 6.67 1.30 8.30
N LEU A 53 6.14 0.58 7.32
CA LEU A 53 6.48 0.78 5.92
C LEU A 53 6.03 2.16 5.42
N ARG A 54 4.86 2.64 5.83
CA ARG A 54 4.41 4.00 5.50
C ARG A 54 5.36 5.06 6.06
N SER A 55 5.79 4.89 7.31
CA SER A 55 6.76 5.78 7.94
C SER A 55 8.11 5.74 7.23
N LEU A 56 8.57 4.55 6.86
CA LEU A 56 9.81 4.36 6.12
C LEU A 56 9.76 5.06 4.76
N GLN A 57 8.68 4.90 4.02
CA GLN A 57 8.50 5.58 2.73
C GLN A 57 8.52 7.10 2.89
N TYR A 58 7.89 7.63 3.92
CA TYR A 58 7.91 9.07 4.20
C TYR A 58 9.33 9.57 4.45
N ILE A 59 10.07 8.90 5.31
CA ILE A 59 11.45 9.28 5.65
C ILE A 59 12.36 9.16 4.44
N VAL A 60 12.25 8.09 3.66
CA VAL A 60 13.03 7.92 2.43
C VAL A 60 12.80 9.09 1.48
N ASN A 61 11.55 9.45 1.23
CA ASN A 61 11.25 10.59 0.34
C ASN A 61 11.80 11.91 0.88
N LEU A 62 11.76 12.14 2.19
CA LEU A 62 12.39 13.32 2.79
C LEU A 62 13.91 13.34 2.55
N LEU A 63 14.58 12.21 2.80
CA LEU A 63 16.03 12.11 2.62
C LEU A 63 16.43 12.31 1.16
N LEU A 64 15.70 11.72 0.22
CA LEU A 64 15.99 11.86 -1.20
C LEU A 64 15.81 13.30 -1.66
N LYS A 65 14.74 13.96 -1.25
CA LYS A 65 14.51 15.38 -1.58
C LYS A 65 15.56 16.31 -1.00
N HIS A 66 16.08 15.97 0.18
CA HIS A 66 17.13 16.77 0.81
C HIS A 66 18.50 16.58 0.13
N ASN A 67 18.80 15.37 -0.32
CA ASN A 67 20.14 15.01 -0.80
C ASN A 67 20.28 14.98 -2.32
N ILE A 68 19.19 14.92 -3.05
CA ILE A 68 19.18 14.84 -4.52
C ILE A 68 18.29 15.94 -5.08
N LYS A 69 18.89 16.78 -5.90
CA LYS A 69 18.15 17.87 -6.56
C LYS A 69 17.06 17.28 -7.46
N ASP A 70 15.86 17.86 -7.37
CA ASP A 70 14.70 17.47 -8.18
C ASP A 70 14.32 15.99 -8.06
N ALA A 71 14.58 15.39 -6.90
CA ALA A 71 14.19 14.00 -6.63
C ALA A 71 12.67 13.82 -6.77
N PRO A 72 12.20 12.86 -7.59
CA PRO A 72 10.78 12.57 -7.68
C PRO A 72 10.29 11.88 -6.41
N PHE A 73 8.97 11.80 -6.25
CA PHE A 73 8.39 10.92 -5.26
C PHE A 73 8.68 9.47 -5.65
N VAL A 74 9.16 8.65 -4.72
CA VAL A 74 9.44 7.24 -4.93
C VAL A 74 8.55 6.37 -4.05
N VAL A 75 8.24 5.19 -4.54
CA VAL A 75 7.51 4.19 -3.76
C VAL A 75 8.52 3.24 -3.13
N VAL A 76 8.38 3.00 -1.84
CA VAL A 76 9.18 2.02 -1.09
C VAL A 76 8.29 0.84 -0.75
N ASP A 77 8.75 -0.36 -1.07
CA ASP A 77 8.10 -1.60 -0.67
C ASP A 77 9.08 -2.53 0.04
N VAL A 78 8.55 -3.45 0.80
CA VAL A 78 9.33 -4.46 1.53
C VAL A 78 8.77 -5.83 1.19
N ALA A 79 9.62 -6.69 0.62
CA ALA A 79 9.26 -8.07 0.27
C ALA A 79 7.96 -8.20 -0.55
N GLY A 80 7.66 -7.22 -1.39
CA GLY A 80 6.44 -7.20 -2.20
C GLY A 80 5.14 -7.03 -1.40
N TYR A 81 5.22 -6.53 -0.17
CA TYR A 81 4.08 -6.41 0.74
C TYR A 81 2.92 -5.61 0.15
N LYS A 82 3.19 -4.45 -0.45
CA LYS A 82 2.13 -3.58 -1.00
C LYS A 82 1.32 -4.29 -2.07
N LYS A 83 2.00 -4.98 -3.00
CA LYS A 83 1.33 -5.73 -4.05
C LYS A 83 0.49 -6.86 -3.47
N GLU A 84 1.05 -7.65 -2.58
CA GLU A 84 0.34 -8.75 -1.93
C GLU A 84 -0.86 -8.25 -1.11
N ARG A 85 -0.68 -7.16 -0.38
CA ARG A 85 -1.76 -6.53 0.40
C ARG A 85 -2.89 -6.05 -0.50
N ASN A 86 -2.54 -5.39 -1.61
CA ASN A 86 -3.52 -4.91 -2.58
C ASN A 86 -4.31 -6.05 -3.21
N ASP A 87 -3.65 -7.15 -3.56
CA ASP A 87 -4.28 -8.34 -4.11
C ASP A 87 -5.24 -8.99 -3.10
N LYS A 88 -4.87 -9.05 -1.84
CA LYS A 88 -5.74 -9.55 -0.76
C LYS A 88 -6.98 -8.67 -0.58
N ILE A 89 -6.82 -7.36 -0.58
CA ILE A 89 -7.94 -6.43 -0.44
C ILE A 89 -8.91 -6.58 -1.63
N ALA A 90 -8.37 -6.69 -2.85
CA ALA A 90 -9.18 -6.89 -4.05
C ALA A 90 -10.00 -8.19 -3.96
N ARG A 91 -9.39 -9.28 -3.49
CA ARG A 91 -10.09 -10.56 -3.30
C ARG A 91 -11.18 -10.48 -2.24
N PHE A 92 -10.90 -9.86 -1.09
CA PHE A 92 -11.91 -9.65 -0.05
C PHE A 92 -13.07 -8.80 -0.55
N ALA A 93 -12.79 -7.79 -1.38
CA ALA A 93 -13.83 -6.98 -2.01
C ALA A 93 -14.73 -7.84 -2.91
N GLU A 94 -14.15 -8.68 -3.75
CA GLU A 94 -14.91 -9.57 -4.64
C GLU A 94 -15.74 -10.59 -3.87
N GLU A 95 -15.18 -11.18 -2.82
CA GLU A 95 -15.91 -12.11 -1.94
C GLU A 95 -17.07 -11.42 -1.24
N ALA A 96 -16.88 -10.19 -0.76
CA ALA A 96 -17.93 -9.41 -0.13
C ALA A 96 -19.03 -9.05 -1.15
N ALA A 97 -18.68 -8.71 -2.37
CA ALA A 97 -19.65 -8.44 -3.44
C ALA A 97 -20.50 -9.67 -3.75
N ALA A 98 -19.87 -10.84 -3.93
CA ALA A 98 -20.58 -12.09 -4.16
C ALA A 98 -21.54 -12.43 -3.01
N LYS A 99 -21.09 -12.26 -1.77
CA LYS A 99 -21.92 -12.48 -0.59
C LYS A 99 -23.11 -11.53 -0.52
N ALA A 100 -22.89 -10.25 -0.80
CA ALA A 100 -23.97 -9.25 -0.80
C ALA A 100 -25.04 -9.57 -1.86
N VAL A 101 -24.61 -9.97 -3.05
CA VAL A 101 -25.54 -10.38 -4.13
C VAL A 101 -26.33 -11.62 -3.75
N ASN A 102 -25.63 -12.66 -3.27
CA ASN A 102 -26.25 -13.96 -2.95
C ASN A 102 -27.19 -13.91 -1.77
N THR A 103 -26.90 -13.09 -0.75
CA THR A 103 -27.70 -13.00 0.47
C THR A 103 -28.68 -11.84 0.47
N ALA A 104 -28.56 -10.91 -0.45
CA ALA A 104 -29.26 -9.62 -0.48
C ALA A 104 -29.10 -8.79 0.80
N LYS A 105 -28.01 -9.05 1.55
CA LYS A 105 -27.66 -8.33 2.78
C LYS A 105 -26.40 -7.51 2.55
N GLU A 106 -26.30 -6.37 3.23
CA GLU A 106 -25.05 -5.62 3.20
C GLU A 106 -23.92 -6.38 3.88
N VAL A 107 -22.71 -6.21 3.35
CA VAL A 107 -21.49 -6.78 3.91
C VAL A 107 -20.57 -5.65 4.32
N ARG A 108 -20.21 -5.61 5.58
CA ARG A 108 -19.28 -4.62 6.14
C ARG A 108 -17.89 -5.21 6.21
N LEU A 109 -16.93 -4.57 5.54
CA LEU A 109 -15.53 -4.97 5.58
C LEU A 109 -14.87 -4.52 6.89
N LYS A 110 -13.69 -5.05 7.18
CA LYS A 110 -12.89 -4.61 8.33
C LYS A 110 -12.44 -3.16 8.13
N PRO A 111 -12.19 -2.40 9.22
CA PRO A 111 -11.61 -1.07 9.10
C PRO A 111 -10.32 -1.08 8.28
N MET A 112 -10.16 -0.08 7.44
CA MET A 112 -9.01 0.07 6.56
C MET A 112 -8.71 1.54 6.32
N ASN A 113 -7.47 1.84 5.92
CA ASN A 113 -7.07 3.22 5.63
C ASN A 113 -7.70 3.72 4.31
N SER A 114 -7.56 5.01 4.04
CA SER A 114 -8.15 5.64 2.85
C SER A 114 -7.65 5.07 1.53
N TYR A 115 -6.38 4.70 1.46
CA TYR A 115 -5.78 4.08 0.30
C TYR A 115 -6.41 2.71 0.02
N GLU A 116 -6.56 1.89 1.04
CA GLU A 116 -7.18 0.56 0.94
C GLU A 116 -8.67 0.65 0.59
N ARG A 117 -9.39 1.61 1.17
CA ARG A 117 -10.80 1.84 0.81
C ARG A 117 -10.94 2.22 -0.67
N ARG A 118 -10.01 3.00 -1.19
CA ARG A 118 -9.99 3.35 -2.62
C ARG A 118 -9.83 2.13 -3.50
N ILE A 119 -8.96 1.18 -3.12
CA ILE A 119 -8.78 -0.08 -3.85
C ILE A 119 -10.11 -0.84 -3.95
N VAL A 120 -10.84 -0.95 -2.85
CA VAL A 120 -12.16 -1.60 -2.81
C VAL A 120 -13.14 -0.90 -3.74
N HIS A 121 -13.27 0.42 -3.64
CA HIS A 121 -14.17 1.20 -4.50
C HIS A 121 -13.84 1.02 -5.99
N MET A 122 -12.57 1.11 -6.34
CA MET A 122 -12.14 0.96 -7.74
C MET A 122 -12.39 -0.45 -8.26
N ARG A 123 -12.11 -1.46 -7.44
CA ARG A 123 -12.32 -2.86 -7.84
C ARG A 123 -13.80 -3.17 -8.05
N LEU A 124 -14.67 -2.70 -7.18
CA LEU A 124 -16.10 -2.98 -7.24
C LEU A 124 -16.88 -2.00 -8.12
N ALA A 125 -16.27 -0.89 -8.54
CA ALA A 125 -16.90 0.03 -9.49
C ALA A 125 -17.24 -0.63 -10.84
N GLU A 126 -16.48 -1.65 -11.21
CA GLU A 126 -16.70 -2.42 -12.44
C GLU A 126 -17.81 -3.48 -12.28
N ASN A 127 -18.25 -3.76 -11.06
CA ASN A 127 -19.31 -4.74 -10.81
C ASN A 127 -20.67 -4.06 -10.81
N PRO A 128 -21.55 -4.33 -11.82
CA PRO A 128 -22.85 -3.66 -11.93
C PRO A 128 -23.87 -4.11 -10.86
N GLU A 129 -23.60 -5.20 -10.15
CA GLU A 129 -24.55 -5.79 -9.20
C GLU A 129 -24.47 -5.20 -7.79
N VAL A 130 -23.42 -4.44 -7.50
CA VAL A 130 -23.19 -3.90 -6.16
C VAL A 130 -22.94 -2.40 -6.17
N VAL A 131 -23.16 -1.77 -5.01
CA VAL A 131 -22.75 -0.41 -4.70
C VAL A 131 -21.90 -0.44 -3.44
N THR A 132 -20.97 0.50 -3.32
CA THR A 132 -20.06 0.60 -2.17
C THR A 132 -20.20 1.98 -1.53
N ALA A 133 -20.11 2.01 -0.20
CA ALA A 133 -20.11 3.25 0.56
C ALA A 133 -19.08 3.18 1.67
N SER A 134 -18.38 4.29 1.89
CA SER A 134 -17.45 4.42 3.03
C SER A 134 -18.23 4.95 4.23
N GLU A 135 -18.17 4.25 5.36
CA GLU A 135 -18.91 4.59 6.58
C GLU A 135 -18.01 4.55 7.82
N GLY A 136 -18.39 5.32 8.84
CA GLY A 136 -17.68 5.40 10.11
C GLY A 136 -16.64 6.50 10.14
N ASP A 137 -15.96 6.61 11.28
CA ASP A 137 -14.93 7.62 11.54
C ASP A 137 -13.56 6.96 11.68
N GLU A 138 -12.53 7.67 11.25
CA GLU A 138 -11.15 7.21 11.47
C GLU A 138 -10.86 7.02 12.97
N PRO A 139 -10.14 5.99 13.42
CA PRO A 139 -9.45 4.96 12.61
C PRO A 139 -10.31 3.73 12.27
N HIS A 140 -11.60 3.76 12.52
CA HIS A 140 -12.52 2.62 12.35
C HIS A 140 -13.38 2.70 11.08
N ARG A 141 -13.03 3.60 10.18
CA ARG A 141 -13.77 3.78 8.93
C ARG A 141 -13.61 2.58 8.00
N THR A 142 -14.71 2.14 7.39
CA THR A 142 -14.75 0.93 6.57
C THR A 142 -15.60 1.13 5.31
N ILE A 143 -15.62 0.12 4.46
CA ILE A 143 -16.49 0.02 3.30
C ILE A 143 -17.65 -0.93 3.61
N VAL A 144 -18.86 -0.51 3.22
CA VAL A 144 -20.06 -1.34 3.20
C VAL A 144 -20.39 -1.65 1.74
N VAL A 145 -20.58 -2.93 1.44
CA VAL A 145 -20.93 -3.42 0.11
C VAL A 145 -22.41 -3.85 0.14
N LYS A 146 -23.19 -3.31 -0.78
CA LYS A 146 -24.63 -3.60 -0.88
C LYS A 146 -24.96 -4.07 -2.29
N LYS A 147 -25.92 -5.00 -2.39
CA LYS A 147 -26.52 -5.35 -3.67
C LYS A 147 -27.23 -4.12 -4.25
N ARG A 148 -27.03 -3.85 -5.52
CA ARG A 148 -27.72 -2.77 -6.23
C ARG A 148 -29.21 -3.08 -6.30
N PRO A 149 -30.11 -2.11 -6.01
CA PRO A 149 -31.54 -2.32 -6.12
C PRO A 149 -31.99 -2.55 -7.57
#